data_1932cd8c57110b7700d139423b61ad09
#
_entry.id   1932cd8c57110b7700d139423b61ad09
#
_cell.length_a   1.000
_cell.length_b   1.000
_cell.length_c   1.000
_cell.angle_alpha   90.00
_cell.angle_beta   90.00
_cell.angle_gamma   90.00
#
_symmetry.space_group_name_H-M   'P 1'
#
loop_
_entity.id
_entity.type
_entity.pdbx_description
1 polymer ?
#
loop_
_entity_poly.entity_id
_entity_poly.type
_entity_poly.pdbx_seq_one_letter_code
_entity_poly.pdbx_strand_id
1 'polypeptide(L)'
;FSTNLKYSIVDNFDDLIYPPVNTYPAQVRSDIKEYLKNMNDGILIGRAQIDYHITPKKNHHLMMTGGILEDMFSGYGVEYLYFKPYTNYAVGFELFEVKKRDYKWKFGTLDYKNTTGSLNFYYRNYGLIPFDLKLSHGEYLAGDFGSTLELSRSFSNGVKFGVFATFTDVTAEQFGEGSFDKGIF
;
A
#
# COMPACT_ATOMS: atom_id res chain seq x y z
N PHE A 1 -9.86 -10.24 12.07
CA PHE A 1 -10.13 -10.72 10.71
C PHE A 1 -10.79 -9.62 9.90
N SER A 2 -10.28 -9.33 8.72
CA SER A 2 -10.83 -8.33 7.79
C SER A 2 -11.10 -9.00 6.45
N THR A 3 -12.30 -8.75 5.87
CA THR A 3 -12.66 -9.27 4.55
C THR A 3 -13.35 -8.19 3.72
N ASN A 4 -13.08 -8.18 2.43
CA ASN A 4 -13.75 -7.36 1.43
C ASN A 4 -14.13 -8.27 0.26
N LEU A 5 -15.43 -8.40 0.02
CA LEU A 5 -15.97 -9.12 -1.12
C LEU A 5 -16.51 -8.10 -2.12
N LYS A 6 -16.26 -8.31 -3.39
CA LYS A 6 -16.70 -7.47 -4.50
C LYS A 6 -17.65 -8.25 -5.40
N TYR A 7 -18.62 -7.57 -5.95
CA TYR A 7 -19.52 -8.12 -6.97
C TYR A 7 -19.85 -7.02 -7.97
N SER A 8 -19.58 -7.26 -9.25
CA SER A 8 -19.93 -6.33 -10.31
C SER A 8 -21.42 -6.51 -10.66
N ILE A 9 -22.16 -5.41 -10.69
CA ILE A 9 -23.58 -5.40 -11.12
C ILE A 9 -23.66 -4.93 -12.56
N VAL A 10 -22.95 -3.86 -12.89
CA VAL A 10 -22.82 -3.31 -14.25
C VAL A 10 -21.42 -2.69 -14.34
N ASP A 11 -20.73 -2.91 -15.43
CA ASP A 11 -19.45 -2.27 -15.71
C ASP A 11 -19.33 -1.91 -17.20
N ASN A 12 -18.30 -1.16 -17.52
CA ASN A 12 -17.88 -0.75 -18.85
C ASN A 12 -16.37 -0.93 -19.05
N PHE A 13 -15.79 -1.94 -18.40
CA PHE A 13 -14.34 -2.17 -18.42
C PHE A 13 -13.82 -2.50 -19.83
N ASP A 14 -14.65 -3.04 -20.70
CA ASP A 14 -14.28 -3.31 -22.08
C ASP A 14 -13.99 -2.04 -22.89
N ASP A 15 -14.59 -0.91 -22.49
CA ASP A 15 -14.40 0.39 -23.14
C ASP A 15 -13.13 1.13 -22.67
N LEU A 16 -12.47 0.64 -21.62
CA LEU A 16 -11.29 1.27 -21.06
C LEU A 16 -10.05 1.02 -21.92
N ILE A 17 -9.32 2.10 -22.20
CA ILE A 17 -8.01 2.05 -22.85
C ILE A 17 -6.95 1.95 -21.78
N TYR A 18 -6.23 0.84 -21.78
CA TYR A 18 -5.13 0.58 -20.85
C TYR A 18 -3.79 0.62 -21.58
N PRO A 19 -2.70 1.03 -20.89
CA PRO A 19 -1.37 0.86 -21.43
C PRO A 19 -1.06 -0.62 -21.66
N PRO A 20 -0.11 -0.95 -22.55
CA PRO A 20 0.34 -2.32 -22.75
C PRO A 20 0.79 -2.96 -21.42
N VAL A 21 0.42 -4.22 -21.22
CA VAL A 21 0.81 -4.98 -20.04
C VAL A 21 2.31 -5.22 -20.05
N ASN A 22 2.95 -5.05 -18.89
CA ASN A 22 4.39 -5.33 -18.68
C ASN A 22 5.33 -4.61 -19.64
N THR A 23 5.01 -3.37 -19.98
CA THR A 23 5.87 -2.54 -20.84
C THR A 23 7.22 -2.25 -20.17
N TYR A 24 7.21 -2.04 -18.84
CA TYR A 24 8.40 -1.75 -18.05
C TYR A 24 8.50 -2.70 -16.85
N PRO A 25 9.70 -3.21 -16.51
CA PRO A 25 9.87 -4.22 -15.45
C PRO A 25 9.34 -3.82 -14.08
N ALA A 26 9.46 -2.55 -13.70
CA ALA A 26 9.04 -2.04 -12.41
C ALA A 26 7.53 -1.68 -12.33
N GLN A 27 6.79 -1.76 -13.42
CA GLN A 27 5.35 -1.49 -13.43
C GLN A 27 4.54 -2.72 -12.97
N VAL A 28 4.72 -3.13 -11.74
CA VAL A 28 4.13 -4.35 -11.17
C VAL A 28 2.61 -4.35 -11.05
N ARG A 29 1.94 -3.22 -11.33
CA ARG A 29 0.48 -3.07 -11.37
C ARG A 29 -0.07 -2.77 -12.78
N SER A 30 0.76 -2.76 -13.81
CA SER A 30 0.34 -2.43 -15.19
C SER A 30 -0.65 -3.41 -15.79
N ASP A 31 -0.76 -4.61 -15.25
CA ASP A 31 -1.69 -5.66 -15.67
C ASP A 31 -3.08 -5.57 -14.99
N ILE A 32 -3.44 -4.41 -14.45
CA ILE A 32 -4.78 -4.16 -13.87
C ILE A 32 -5.94 -4.55 -14.80
N LYS A 33 -5.75 -4.39 -16.10
CA LYS A 33 -6.71 -4.80 -17.13
C LYS A 33 -7.10 -6.27 -17.02
N GLU A 34 -6.15 -7.15 -16.76
CA GLU A 34 -6.41 -8.60 -16.64
C GLU A 34 -7.27 -8.92 -15.41
N TYR A 35 -7.11 -8.16 -14.32
CA TYR A 35 -8.00 -8.25 -13.15
C TYR A 35 -9.40 -7.73 -13.46
N LEU A 36 -9.51 -6.61 -14.18
CA LEU A 36 -10.79 -6.00 -14.51
C LEU A 36 -11.63 -6.85 -15.47
N LYS A 37 -11.01 -7.54 -16.43
CA LYS A 37 -11.70 -8.49 -17.33
C LYS A 37 -12.43 -9.62 -16.57
N ASN A 38 -11.95 -10.01 -15.40
CA ASN A 38 -12.54 -11.05 -14.59
C ASN A 38 -13.47 -10.50 -13.49
N MET A 39 -13.80 -9.21 -13.51
CA MET A 39 -14.69 -8.60 -12.52
C MET A 39 -16.13 -9.14 -12.54
N ASN A 40 -16.55 -9.72 -13.66
CA ASN A 40 -17.89 -10.30 -13.85
C ASN A 40 -18.00 -11.79 -13.45
N ASP A 41 -16.93 -12.39 -12.96
CA ASP A 41 -16.88 -13.81 -12.60
C ASP A 41 -17.57 -14.15 -11.24
N GLY A 42 -18.56 -13.36 -10.85
CA GLY A 42 -19.33 -13.53 -9.63
C GLY A 42 -18.70 -12.86 -8.41
N ILE A 43 -18.67 -13.55 -7.27
CA ILE A 43 -18.10 -12.98 -6.03
C ILE A 43 -16.58 -13.04 -6.08
N LEU A 44 -15.96 -11.88 -5.91
CA LEU A 44 -14.52 -11.66 -5.92
C LEU A 44 -14.02 -11.37 -4.50
N ILE A 45 -12.81 -11.82 -4.18
CA ILE A 45 -12.19 -11.57 -2.90
C ILE A 45 -11.21 -10.41 -3.06
N GLY A 46 -11.59 -9.21 -2.63
CA GLY A 46 -10.70 -8.04 -2.64
C GLY A 46 -9.70 -8.08 -1.49
N ARG A 47 -10.13 -8.55 -0.31
CA ARG A 47 -9.29 -8.72 0.88
C ARG A 47 -9.81 -9.88 1.72
N ALA A 48 -8.88 -10.66 2.30
CA ALA A 48 -9.18 -11.67 3.32
C ALA A 48 -7.93 -11.89 4.17
N GLN A 49 -7.82 -11.19 5.29
CA GLN A 49 -6.61 -11.20 6.12
C GLN A 49 -6.93 -11.39 7.60
N ILE A 50 -5.96 -11.91 8.32
CA ILE A 50 -5.96 -12.04 9.78
C ILE A 50 -4.87 -11.12 10.31
N ASP A 51 -5.25 -10.26 11.26
CA ASP A 51 -4.36 -9.35 11.96
C ASP A 51 -4.30 -9.74 13.42
N TYR A 52 -3.10 -9.88 13.96
CA TYR A 52 -2.85 -10.16 15.36
C TYR A 52 -2.06 -9.02 15.98
N HIS A 53 -2.68 -8.32 16.93
CA HIS A 53 -2.11 -7.14 17.58
C HIS A 53 -1.67 -7.51 19.00
N ILE A 54 -0.45 -7.13 19.37
CA ILE A 54 0.07 -7.25 20.73
C ILE A 54 0.75 -5.95 21.19
N THR A 55 0.73 -5.72 22.47
CA THR A 55 1.47 -4.63 23.13
C THR A 55 2.47 -5.26 24.09
N PRO A 56 3.64 -5.71 23.61
CA PRO A 56 4.60 -6.47 24.41
C PRO A 56 5.16 -5.65 25.57
N LYS A 57 5.16 -4.33 25.45
CA LYS A 57 5.60 -3.39 26.47
C LYS A 57 4.86 -2.08 26.29
N LYS A 58 4.75 -1.28 27.35
CA LYS A 58 4.14 0.07 27.29
C LYS A 58 4.76 0.88 26.14
N ASN A 59 3.91 1.50 25.30
CA ASN A 59 4.26 2.30 24.13
C ASN A 59 4.82 1.50 22.94
N HIS A 60 4.88 0.19 23.00
CA HIS A 60 5.36 -0.67 21.94
C HIS A 60 4.20 -1.49 21.37
N HIS A 61 3.90 -1.35 20.12
CA HIS A 61 2.80 -2.03 19.44
C HIS A 61 3.36 -2.86 18.30
N LEU A 62 2.93 -4.10 18.21
CA LEU A 62 3.31 -5.03 17.16
C LEU A 62 2.05 -5.59 16.53
N MET A 63 2.01 -5.61 15.21
CA MET A 63 0.98 -6.29 14.42
C MET A 63 1.63 -7.34 13.54
N MET A 64 1.05 -8.51 13.50
CA MET A 64 1.35 -9.54 12.50
C MET A 64 0.12 -9.73 11.65
N THR A 65 0.28 -9.75 10.34
CA THR A 65 -0.81 -9.92 9.39
C THR A 65 -0.48 -10.99 8.36
N GLY A 66 -1.50 -11.63 7.80
CA GLY A 66 -1.33 -12.58 6.73
C GLY A 66 -2.64 -12.90 6.02
N GLY A 67 -2.54 -13.19 4.72
CA GLY A 67 -3.66 -13.52 3.87
C GLY A 67 -3.69 -12.75 2.54
N ILE A 68 -4.88 -12.50 2.03
CA ILE A 68 -5.10 -11.62 0.88
C ILE A 68 -5.14 -10.18 1.39
N LEU A 69 -4.06 -9.44 1.15
CA LEU A 69 -3.86 -8.10 1.69
C LEU A 69 -4.59 -7.03 0.86
N GLU A 70 -4.64 -7.25 -0.45
CA GLU A 70 -5.29 -6.35 -1.41
C GLU A 70 -5.70 -7.09 -2.70
N ASP A 71 -6.22 -6.34 -3.66
CA ASP A 71 -6.73 -6.87 -4.92
C ASP A 71 -5.68 -7.69 -5.69
N MET A 72 -4.44 -7.20 -5.76
CA MET A 72 -3.38 -7.79 -6.57
C MET A 72 -2.33 -8.59 -5.79
N PHE A 73 -2.30 -8.45 -4.44
CA PHE A 73 -1.26 -9.08 -3.64
C PHE A 73 -1.80 -9.79 -2.41
N SER A 74 -1.24 -10.96 -2.15
CA SER A 74 -1.37 -11.73 -0.93
C SER A 74 -0.01 -11.85 -0.26
N GLY A 75 0.01 -12.10 1.04
CA GLY A 75 1.28 -12.23 1.74
C GLY A 75 1.10 -12.24 3.24
N TYR A 76 2.21 -12.04 3.91
CA TYR A 76 2.27 -11.89 5.36
C TYR A 76 3.32 -10.84 5.73
N GLY A 77 3.19 -10.28 6.90
CA GLY A 77 4.13 -9.28 7.36
C GLY A 77 3.98 -8.93 8.81
N VAL A 78 4.86 -8.05 9.24
CA VAL A 78 4.93 -7.53 10.58
C VAL A 78 5.08 -6.02 10.54
N GLU A 79 4.35 -5.35 11.42
CA GLU A 79 4.47 -3.92 11.65
C GLU A 79 4.77 -3.67 13.13
N TYR A 80 5.68 -2.76 13.38
CA TYR A 80 6.00 -2.33 14.73
C TYR A 80 5.88 -0.81 14.82
N LEU A 81 5.31 -0.34 15.93
CA LEU A 81 5.16 1.07 16.24
C LEU A 81 5.59 1.34 17.67
N TYR A 82 6.52 2.27 17.84
CA TYR A 82 6.77 2.94 19.10
C TYR A 82 6.03 4.27 19.13
N PHE A 83 5.05 4.39 20.01
CA PHE A 83 4.27 5.59 20.21
C PHE A 83 4.08 5.86 21.70
N LYS A 84 4.62 6.98 22.17
CA LYS A 84 4.44 7.44 23.54
C LYS A 84 3.32 8.49 23.58
N PRO A 85 2.24 8.29 24.37
CA PRO A 85 1.19 9.30 24.54
C PRO A 85 1.76 10.64 24.97
N TYR A 86 1.15 11.73 24.50
CA TYR A 86 1.54 13.11 24.76
C TYR A 86 2.89 13.52 24.14
N THR A 87 3.41 12.78 23.21
CA THR A 87 4.53 13.20 22.35
C THR A 87 4.02 13.51 20.94
N ASN A 88 4.77 14.35 20.23
CA ASN A 88 4.44 14.76 18.88
C ASN A 88 4.97 13.81 17.81
N TYR A 89 5.69 12.77 18.20
CA TYR A 89 6.34 11.85 17.26
C TYR A 89 6.09 10.39 17.60
N ALA A 90 6.16 9.57 16.57
CA ALA A 90 6.22 8.11 16.68
C ALA A 90 7.22 7.57 15.64
N VAL A 91 7.72 6.39 15.87
CA VAL A 91 8.59 5.68 14.93
C VAL A 91 8.09 4.26 14.75
N GLY A 92 8.21 3.74 13.54
CA GLY A 92 7.79 2.39 13.24
C GLY A 92 8.62 1.76 12.14
N PHE A 93 8.45 0.48 11.97
CA PHE A 93 8.92 -0.23 10.79
C PHE A 93 7.86 -1.22 10.35
N GLU A 94 7.91 -1.58 9.09
CA GLU A 94 7.09 -2.61 8.48
C GLU A 94 7.95 -3.50 7.60
N LEU A 95 7.59 -4.79 7.52
CA LEU A 95 8.25 -5.77 6.66
C LEU A 95 7.19 -6.76 6.18
N PHE A 96 7.04 -6.90 4.87
CA PHE A 96 6.08 -7.79 4.24
C PHE A 96 6.75 -8.65 3.17
N GLU A 97 6.42 -9.93 3.16
CA GLU A 97 6.64 -10.78 2.01
C GLU A 97 5.33 -10.91 1.24
N VAL A 98 5.33 -10.44 0.00
CA VAL A 98 4.16 -10.37 -0.84
C VAL A 98 4.32 -11.19 -2.12
N LYS A 99 3.22 -11.78 -2.56
CA LYS A 99 3.12 -12.52 -3.79
C LYS A 99 1.94 -12.04 -4.60
N LYS A 100 2.14 -11.86 -5.91
CA LYS A 100 1.11 -11.41 -6.81
C LYS A 100 0.03 -12.47 -6.95
N ARG A 101 -1.23 -12.06 -6.88
CA ARG A 101 -2.39 -12.94 -7.04
C ARG A 101 -2.65 -13.21 -8.51
N ASP A 102 -3.33 -14.30 -8.81
CA ASP A 102 -3.85 -14.55 -10.14
C ASP A 102 -5.02 -13.62 -10.47
N TYR A 103 -5.36 -13.55 -11.76
CA TYR A 103 -6.40 -12.66 -12.28
C TYR A 103 -7.84 -13.12 -11.94
N LYS A 104 -8.01 -14.27 -11.29
CA LYS A 104 -9.33 -14.83 -10.97
C LYS A 104 -9.91 -14.34 -9.65
N TRP A 105 -9.20 -13.46 -8.95
CA TRP A 105 -9.63 -12.91 -7.65
C TRP A 105 -9.95 -13.95 -6.55
N LYS A 106 -9.35 -15.15 -6.65
CA LYS A 106 -9.48 -16.23 -5.66
C LYS A 106 -8.19 -16.35 -4.85
N PHE A 107 -7.76 -17.55 -4.53
CA PHE A 107 -6.57 -17.82 -3.71
C PHE A 107 -5.30 -18.12 -4.53
N GLY A 108 -5.41 -18.18 -5.86
CA GLY A 108 -4.27 -18.42 -6.74
C GLY A 108 -3.27 -17.27 -6.77
N THR A 109 -2.03 -17.60 -7.12
CA THR A 109 -0.92 -16.62 -7.21
C THR A 109 -0.12 -16.80 -8.50
N LEU A 110 0.48 -15.73 -8.98
CA LEU A 110 1.47 -15.66 -10.05
C LEU A 110 2.89 -15.79 -9.49
N ASP A 111 3.89 -15.80 -10.37
CA ASP A 111 5.30 -16.02 -9.97
C ASP A 111 5.96 -14.79 -9.32
N TYR A 112 5.44 -13.58 -9.56
CA TYR A 112 6.01 -12.38 -8.96
C TYR A 112 5.87 -12.39 -7.45
N LYS A 113 6.99 -12.23 -6.77
CA LYS A 113 7.10 -12.07 -5.32
C LYS A 113 8.12 -10.99 -4.98
N ASN A 114 7.91 -10.31 -3.89
CA ASN A 114 8.85 -9.33 -3.36
C ASN A 114 8.78 -9.25 -1.83
N THR A 115 9.86 -8.78 -1.22
CA THR A 115 9.91 -8.40 0.18
C THR A 115 9.92 -6.88 0.24
N THR A 116 8.87 -6.29 0.79
CA THR A 116 8.77 -4.84 0.97
C THR A 116 8.93 -4.49 2.42
N GLY A 117 9.44 -3.30 2.70
CA GLY A 117 9.53 -2.85 4.08
C GLY A 117 10.07 -1.44 4.19
N SER A 118 9.68 -0.75 5.24
CA SER A 118 10.11 0.62 5.46
C SER A 118 10.32 0.96 6.94
N LEU A 119 11.20 1.91 7.17
CA LEU A 119 11.30 2.66 8.42
C LEU A 119 10.43 3.91 8.29
N ASN A 120 9.60 4.13 9.30
CA ASN A 120 8.62 5.21 9.29
C ASN A 120 8.85 6.14 10.48
N PHE A 121 8.90 7.43 10.20
CA PHE A 121 8.88 8.49 11.19
C PHE A 121 7.61 9.30 11.05
N TYR A 122 6.89 9.50 12.15
CA TYR A 122 5.65 10.26 12.20
C TYR A 122 5.82 11.46 13.11
N TYR A 123 5.33 12.63 12.69
CA TYR A 123 5.29 13.82 13.50
C TYR A 123 3.93 14.50 13.36
N ARG A 124 3.34 14.90 14.48
CA ARG A 124 2.08 15.66 14.52
C ARG A 124 2.30 17.00 15.17
N ASN A 125 1.98 18.05 14.43
CA ASN A 125 1.94 19.40 14.97
C ASN A 125 0.54 19.72 15.52
N TYR A 126 0.46 20.14 16.78
CA TYR A 126 -0.77 20.55 17.46
C TYR A 126 -0.90 22.09 17.57
N GLY A 127 -0.04 22.88 16.92
CA GLY A 127 -0.06 24.33 16.95
C GLY A 127 -1.25 24.95 16.22
N LEU A 128 -1.17 26.24 15.95
CA LEU A 128 -2.23 27.02 15.27
C LEU A 128 -2.68 26.42 13.93
N ILE A 129 -1.75 25.83 13.21
CA ILE A 129 -2.03 25.07 11.98
C ILE A 129 -1.65 23.61 12.24
N PRO A 130 -2.60 22.74 12.66
CA PRO A 130 -2.32 21.35 12.89
C PRO A 130 -2.02 20.63 11.57
N PHE A 131 -0.98 19.78 11.55
CA PHE A 131 -0.63 18.92 10.44
C PHE A 131 0.05 17.63 10.90
N ASP A 132 -0.01 16.62 10.08
CA ASP A 132 0.70 15.35 10.22
C ASP A 132 1.77 15.24 9.14
N LEU A 133 2.97 14.85 9.54
CA LEU A 133 4.09 14.53 8.66
C LEU A 133 4.42 13.05 8.82
N LYS A 134 4.63 12.36 7.69
CA LYS A 134 5.19 11.01 7.67
C LYS A 134 6.38 10.98 6.72
N LEU A 135 7.48 10.41 7.19
CA LEU A 135 8.65 10.07 6.39
C LEU A 135 8.79 8.55 6.38
N SER A 136 8.84 7.96 5.20
CA SER A 136 9.08 6.53 5.00
C SER A 136 10.34 6.34 4.18
N HIS A 137 11.15 5.33 4.52
CA HIS A 137 12.36 4.98 3.78
C HIS A 137 12.51 3.47 3.75
N GLY A 138 12.63 2.88 2.55
CA GLY A 138 12.72 1.44 2.41
C GLY A 138 12.45 0.92 1.01
N GLU A 139 12.16 -0.37 0.92
CA GLU A 139 11.90 -1.10 -0.32
C GLU A 139 10.41 -1.13 -0.63
N TYR A 140 10.06 -0.71 -1.84
CA TYR A 140 8.70 -0.66 -2.36
C TYR A 140 8.33 -1.94 -3.13
N LEU A 141 7.10 -1.97 -3.62
CA LEU A 141 6.49 -3.14 -4.22
C LEU A 141 7.17 -3.63 -5.51
N ALA A 142 7.81 -2.74 -6.24
CA ALA A 142 8.55 -3.07 -7.46
C ALA A 142 10.00 -3.55 -7.21
N GLY A 143 10.41 -3.63 -5.94
CA GLY A 143 11.78 -3.92 -5.54
C GLY A 143 12.70 -2.70 -5.61
N ASP A 144 12.12 -1.53 -5.82
CA ASP A 144 12.80 -0.24 -5.81
C ASP A 144 12.98 0.27 -4.38
N PHE A 145 14.07 0.99 -4.13
CA PHE A 145 14.41 1.51 -2.82
C PHE A 145 14.35 3.04 -2.81
N GLY A 146 13.75 3.62 -1.78
CA GLY A 146 13.59 5.05 -1.77
C GLY A 146 12.94 5.66 -0.54
N SER A 147 12.41 6.87 -0.70
CA SER A 147 11.79 7.63 0.39
C SER A 147 10.50 8.28 -0.05
N THR A 148 9.51 8.29 0.84
CA THR A 148 8.26 9.04 0.70
C THR A 148 8.12 10.04 1.82
N LEU A 149 7.79 11.28 1.44
CA LEU A 149 7.35 12.34 2.34
C LEU A 149 5.85 12.54 2.15
N GLU A 150 5.09 12.44 3.24
CA GLU A 150 3.66 12.77 3.27
C GLU A 150 3.41 13.93 4.24
N LEU A 151 2.64 14.93 3.80
CA LEU A 151 2.15 16.02 4.62
C LEU A 151 0.63 16.08 4.53
N SER A 152 -0.06 16.02 5.66
CA SER A 152 -1.52 16.00 5.67
C SER A 152 -2.12 16.82 6.81
N ARG A 153 -3.39 17.16 6.66
CA ARG A 153 -4.18 17.84 7.66
C ARG A 153 -5.56 17.20 7.77
N SER A 154 -5.94 16.91 9.01
CA SER A 154 -7.29 16.45 9.34
C SER A 154 -8.12 17.63 9.87
N PHE A 155 -9.35 17.75 9.41
CA PHE A 155 -10.31 18.79 9.81
C PHE A 155 -11.35 18.21 10.76
N SER A 156 -11.99 19.06 11.55
CA SER A 156 -12.99 18.68 12.55
C SER A 156 -14.24 18.00 11.94
N ASN A 157 -14.53 18.24 10.66
CA ASN A 157 -15.61 17.62 9.91
C ASN A 157 -15.29 16.21 9.40
N GLY A 158 -14.12 15.65 9.77
CA GLY A 158 -13.67 14.31 9.33
C GLY A 158 -12.94 14.28 7.98
N VAL A 159 -12.87 15.39 7.25
CA VAL A 159 -12.08 15.48 6.01
C VAL A 159 -10.60 15.44 6.35
N LYS A 160 -9.83 14.66 5.61
CA LYS A 160 -8.35 14.68 5.60
C LYS A 160 -7.88 15.06 4.20
N PHE A 161 -6.94 15.99 4.12
CA PHE A 161 -6.28 16.38 2.89
C PHE A 161 -4.78 16.24 3.05
N GLY A 162 -4.10 15.70 2.06
CA GLY A 162 -2.67 15.53 2.11
C GLY A 162 -2.02 15.55 0.74
N VAL A 163 -0.71 15.72 0.75
CA VAL A 163 0.16 15.64 -0.41
C VAL A 163 1.30 14.68 -0.10
N PHE A 164 1.83 14.03 -1.12
CA PHE A 164 3.00 13.19 -0.98
C PHE A 164 3.99 13.40 -2.11
N ALA A 165 5.23 13.07 -1.86
CA ALA A 165 6.30 12.99 -2.84
C ALA A 165 7.16 11.77 -2.53
N THR A 166 7.41 10.94 -3.55
CA THR A 166 8.21 9.72 -3.47
C THR A 166 9.39 9.82 -4.42
N PHE A 167 10.56 9.45 -3.92
CA PHE A 167 11.79 9.33 -4.69
C PHE A 167 12.35 7.93 -4.50
N THR A 168 12.59 7.20 -5.59
CA THR A 168 13.19 5.87 -5.57
C THR A 168 14.39 5.79 -6.50
N ASP A 169 15.11 4.68 -6.45
CA ASP A 169 16.26 4.40 -7.32
C ASP A 169 15.85 3.79 -8.67
N VAL A 170 14.55 3.64 -8.94
CA VAL A 170 14.05 3.13 -10.21
C VAL A 170 14.36 4.09 -11.35
N THR A 171 14.83 3.55 -12.48
CA THR A 171 15.17 4.36 -13.67
C THR A 171 13.96 4.55 -14.60
N ALA A 172 14.04 5.54 -15.49
CA ALA A 172 13.01 5.74 -16.53
C ALA A 172 12.90 4.52 -17.46
N GLU A 173 13.99 3.79 -17.69
CA GLU A 173 14.01 2.56 -18.49
C GLU A 173 13.24 1.41 -17.81
N GLN A 174 13.24 1.39 -16.47
CA GLN A 174 12.56 0.37 -15.68
C GLN A 174 11.09 0.70 -15.43
N PHE A 175 10.73 1.97 -15.31
CA PHE A 175 9.39 2.40 -14.91
C PHE A 175 8.64 3.24 -15.97
N GLY A 176 9.37 3.88 -16.90
CA GLY A 176 8.81 4.73 -17.96
C GLY A 176 8.73 6.21 -17.60
N GLU A 177 8.53 6.57 -16.34
CA GLU A 177 8.38 7.95 -15.87
C GLU A 177 9.53 8.44 -14.99
N GLY A 178 10.45 7.55 -14.63
CA GLY A 178 11.58 7.85 -13.74
C GLY A 178 11.27 7.67 -12.26
N SER A 179 12.18 8.16 -11.43
CA SER A 179 12.26 7.87 -10.00
C SER A 179 11.43 8.78 -9.09
N PHE A 180 10.62 9.66 -9.65
CA PHE A 180 9.86 10.65 -8.88
C PHE A 180 8.35 10.52 -9.10
N ASP A 181 7.61 10.31 -8.01
CA ASP A 181 6.15 10.34 -7.99
C ASP A 181 5.65 11.38 -6.97
N LYS A 182 4.48 11.95 -7.23
CA LYS A 182 3.82 12.93 -6.37
C LYS A 182 2.31 12.90 -6.54
N GLY A 183 1.58 13.21 -5.50
CA GLY A 183 0.12 13.23 -5.57
C GLY A 183 -0.54 13.92 -4.39
N ILE A 184 -1.88 13.92 -4.46
CA ILE A 184 -2.80 14.46 -3.47
C ILE A 184 -3.71 13.33 -3.00
N PHE A 185 -4.08 13.28 -1.73
CA PHE A 185 -5.00 12.30 -1.17
C PHE A 185 -5.93 12.90 -0.11
#